data_62ed3c742e12cbe051a6ef831b47ed34
#
_entry.id   62ed3c742e12cbe051a6ef831b47ed34
#
_cell.length_a   1.000
_cell.length_b   1.000
_cell.length_c   1.000
_cell.angle_alpha   90.00
_cell.angle_beta   90.00
_cell.angle_gamma   90.00
#
_symmetry.space_group_name_H-M   'P 1'
#
loop_
_entity.id
_entity.type
_entity.pdbx_description
1 polymer ?
#
loop_
_entity_poly.entity_id
_entity_poly.type
_entity_poly.pdbx_seq_one_letter_code
_entity_poly.pdbx_strand_id
1 'polypeptide(L)'
;MIISQLTLGLVQGSGGRSKASQIPWALDDGVGTYLPVMQSDITLTQGNRVLIIDAKYYTRTMQTQYDVYTLHSANLYQIFTYVKNRDTEFGDQPHKVSGMLLYARTDEMIQPDNIYQMSGNQISVKTLDLNQEFSEIAKQLNEIVAEHFELNVAG
;
A
#
# COMPACT_ATOMS: atom_id res chain seq x y z
N MET A 1 -6.39 -14.05 0.76
CA MET A 1 -4.98 -13.88 1.17
C MET A 1 -4.90 -13.51 2.65
N ILE A 2 -3.93 -14.02 3.37
CA ILE A 2 -3.78 -13.82 4.83
C ILE A 2 -3.80 -12.33 5.22
N ILE A 3 -3.14 -11.47 4.44
CA ILE A 3 -3.06 -10.02 4.70
C ILE A 3 -4.44 -9.35 4.62
N SER A 4 -5.28 -9.72 3.67
CA SER A 4 -6.63 -9.16 3.57
C SER A 4 -7.54 -9.56 4.73
N GLN A 5 -7.37 -10.77 5.25
CA GLN A 5 -8.11 -11.23 6.44
C GLN A 5 -7.64 -10.55 7.72
N LEU A 6 -6.32 -10.34 7.85
CA LEU A 6 -5.73 -9.60 8.96
C LEU A 6 -6.21 -8.15 9.01
N THR A 7 -6.26 -7.51 7.85
CA THR A 7 -6.65 -6.11 7.76
C THR A 7 -8.13 -5.89 8.05
N LEU A 8 -8.99 -6.86 7.73
CA LEU A 8 -10.44 -6.77 8.02
C LEU A 8 -10.71 -6.68 9.53
N GLY A 9 -9.94 -7.42 10.35
CA GLY A 9 -10.06 -7.36 11.81
C GLY A 9 -9.63 -6.03 12.41
N LEU A 10 -8.68 -5.34 11.77
CA LEU A 10 -8.12 -4.07 12.23
C LEU A 10 -9.02 -2.86 11.97
N VAL A 11 -9.64 -2.86 10.81
CA VAL A 11 -10.45 -1.74 10.34
C VAL A 11 -11.80 -1.68 11.05
N GLN A 12 -12.31 -2.82 11.52
CA GLN A 12 -13.56 -2.85 12.28
C GLN A 12 -13.46 -2.14 13.65
N GLY A 13 -12.26 -2.10 14.24
CA GLY A 13 -12.03 -1.41 15.52
C GLY A 13 -11.79 0.10 15.40
N SER A 14 -11.44 0.61 14.21
CA SER A 14 -11.05 2.01 14.00
C SER A 14 -12.05 2.83 13.17
N GLY A 15 -13.18 2.25 12.79
CA GLY A 15 -14.21 2.93 11.97
C GLY A 15 -13.86 3.05 10.48
N GLY A 16 -12.75 2.48 10.05
CA GLY A 16 -12.34 2.44 8.65
C GLY A 16 -12.94 1.25 7.87
N ARG A 17 -12.85 1.30 6.56
CA ARG A 17 -13.29 0.22 5.67
C ARG A 17 -12.10 -0.40 4.95
N SER A 18 -12.06 -1.74 4.88
CA SER A 18 -11.10 -2.49 4.10
C SER A 18 -11.81 -3.27 3.00
N LYS A 19 -11.30 -3.15 1.79
CA LYS A 19 -11.73 -4.00 0.66
C LYS A 19 -10.63 -4.08 -0.39
N ALA A 20 -10.58 -5.20 -1.11
CA ALA A 20 -9.93 -5.22 -2.41
C ALA A 20 -10.79 -4.36 -3.34
N SER A 21 -10.22 -3.33 -3.94
CA SER A 21 -10.99 -2.38 -4.75
C SER A 21 -10.40 -2.21 -6.14
N GLN A 22 -11.30 -2.14 -7.10
CA GLN A 22 -10.94 -1.68 -8.43
C GLN A 22 -10.75 -0.16 -8.39
N ILE A 23 -9.72 0.30 -9.10
CA ILE A 23 -9.41 1.70 -9.25
C ILE A 23 -9.72 2.08 -10.70
N PRO A 24 -10.65 3.00 -10.94
CA PRO A 24 -10.96 3.41 -12.30
C PRO A 24 -9.81 4.21 -12.91
N TRP A 25 -9.59 4.04 -14.20
CA TRP A 25 -8.71 4.93 -14.96
C TRP A 25 -9.35 6.32 -15.04
N ALA A 26 -8.58 7.34 -14.71
CA ALA A 26 -8.98 8.73 -14.92
C ALA A 26 -8.79 9.08 -16.39
N LEU A 27 -9.87 9.03 -17.17
CA LEU A 27 -9.85 9.21 -18.60
C LEU A 27 -10.44 10.57 -19.00
N ASP A 28 -9.71 11.34 -19.79
CA ASP A 28 -10.16 12.64 -20.25
C ASP A 28 -11.28 12.54 -21.30
N ASP A 29 -11.23 11.50 -22.13
CA ASP A 29 -12.19 11.27 -23.23
C ASP A 29 -13.13 10.09 -22.98
N GLY A 30 -12.97 9.38 -21.87
CA GLY A 30 -13.77 8.21 -21.52
C GLY A 30 -13.45 6.95 -22.31
N VAL A 31 -12.42 6.95 -23.18
CA VAL A 31 -12.06 5.80 -24.00
C VAL A 31 -11.16 4.85 -23.22
N GLY A 32 -11.72 3.76 -22.72
CA GLY A 32 -11.01 2.74 -21.91
C GLY A 32 -10.82 1.39 -22.59
N THR A 33 -11.07 1.28 -23.90
CA THR A 33 -10.94 0.02 -24.63
C THR A 33 -9.52 -0.54 -24.51
N TYR A 34 -9.43 -1.82 -24.13
CA TYR A 34 -8.17 -2.55 -23.90
C TYR A 34 -7.32 -2.10 -22.69
N LEU A 35 -7.79 -1.14 -21.89
CA LEU A 35 -7.10 -0.83 -20.65
C LEU A 35 -7.28 -1.97 -19.63
N PRO A 36 -6.20 -2.38 -18.94
CA PRO A 36 -6.30 -3.41 -17.94
C PRO A 36 -7.08 -2.92 -16.71
N VAL A 37 -7.70 -3.84 -15.99
CA VAL A 37 -8.30 -3.53 -14.70
C VAL A 37 -7.20 -3.25 -13.68
N MET A 38 -7.30 -2.12 -12.98
CA MET A 38 -6.46 -1.83 -11.83
C MET A 38 -7.18 -2.30 -10.57
N GLN A 39 -6.52 -3.14 -9.80
CA GLN A 39 -7.07 -3.65 -8.55
C GLN A 39 -5.95 -3.75 -7.51
N SER A 40 -6.15 -3.08 -6.38
CA SER A 40 -5.24 -3.18 -5.23
C SER A 40 -5.56 -4.44 -4.40
N ASP A 41 -4.58 -4.92 -3.66
CA ASP A 41 -4.81 -5.99 -2.69
C ASP A 41 -5.71 -5.51 -1.54
N ILE A 42 -5.41 -4.32 -1.02
CA ILE A 42 -6.14 -3.72 0.10
C ILE A 42 -6.27 -2.22 -0.12
N THR A 43 -7.45 -1.69 0.16
CA THR A 43 -7.66 -0.25 0.29
C THR A 43 -8.28 0.04 1.65
N LEU A 44 -7.62 0.88 2.43
CA LEU A 44 -8.09 1.35 3.73
C LEU A 44 -8.58 2.79 3.60
N THR A 45 -9.75 3.07 4.13
CA THR A 45 -10.35 4.40 4.06
C THR A 45 -10.75 4.86 5.47
N GLN A 46 -10.31 6.05 5.83
CA GLN A 46 -10.69 6.73 7.06
C GLN A 46 -11.07 8.17 6.73
N GLY A 47 -12.36 8.45 6.63
CA GLY A 47 -12.85 9.74 6.17
C GLY A 47 -12.38 10.06 4.75
N ASN A 48 -11.67 11.18 4.59
CA ASN A 48 -11.09 11.61 3.32
C ASN A 48 -9.63 11.13 3.11
N ARG A 49 -9.17 10.20 3.94
CA ARG A 49 -7.84 9.61 3.87
C ARG A 49 -7.94 8.20 3.32
N VAL A 50 -7.17 7.90 2.29
CA VAL A 50 -7.15 6.58 1.63
C VAL A 50 -5.72 6.07 1.59
N LEU A 51 -5.52 4.82 1.97
CA LEU A 51 -4.26 4.11 1.84
C LEU A 51 -4.47 2.88 0.95
N ILE A 52 -3.76 2.85 -0.16
CA ILE A 52 -3.76 1.71 -1.09
C ILE A 52 -2.53 0.86 -0.78
N ILE A 53 -2.73 -0.40 -0.46
CA ILE A 53 -1.65 -1.34 -0.13
C ILE A 53 -1.58 -2.42 -1.20
N ASP A 54 -0.38 -2.65 -1.71
CA ASP A 54 -0.07 -3.73 -2.62
C ASP A 54 1.03 -4.60 -2.01
N ALA A 55 0.70 -5.86 -1.75
CA ALA A 55 1.60 -6.81 -1.10
C ALA A 55 2.48 -7.52 -2.13
N LYS A 56 3.75 -7.66 -1.83
CA LYS A 56 4.75 -8.26 -2.71
C LYS A 56 5.51 -9.39 -2.00
N TYR A 57 5.61 -10.53 -2.66
CA TYR A 57 6.30 -11.72 -2.17
C TYR A 57 7.42 -12.09 -3.14
N TYR A 58 8.65 -11.77 -2.77
CA TYR A 58 9.84 -12.09 -3.58
C TYR A 58 10.89 -12.79 -2.73
N THR A 59 11.71 -13.62 -3.37
CA THR A 59 12.94 -14.15 -2.74
C THR A 59 13.97 -13.06 -2.53
N ARG A 60 13.96 -12.05 -3.42
CA ARG A 60 14.77 -10.85 -3.29
C ARG A 60 13.90 -9.63 -3.57
N THR A 61 13.79 -8.75 -2.61
CA THR A 61 12.97 -7.55 -2.69
C THR A 61 13.64 -6.44 -3.50
N MET A 62 14.95 -6.31 -3.36
CA MET A 62 15.71 -5.25 -4.01
C MET A 62 16.54 -5.81 -5.16
N GLN A 63 16.61 -5.07 -6.25
CA GLN A 63 17.51 -5.37 -7.35
C GLN A 63 18.82 -4.62 -7.18
N THR A 64 19.91 -5.22 -7.67
CA THR A 64 21.24 -4.62 -7.62
C THR A 64 21.67 -4.24 -9.03
N GLN A 65 22.06 -3.00 -9.22
CA GLN A 65 22.64 -2.49 -10.45
C GLN A 65 23.79 -1.56 -10.10
N TYR A 66 24.98 -1.84 -10.64
CA TYR A 66 26.20 -1.07 -10.34
C TYR A 66 26.48 -0.96 -8.82
N ASP A 67 26.30 -2.05 -8.08
CA ASP A 67 26.45 -2.12 -6.61
C ASP A 67 25.48 -1.21 -5.82
N VAL A 68 24.43 -0.74 -6.46
CA VAL A 68 23.37 0.04 -5.82
C VAL A 68 22.10 -0.81 -5.68
N TYR A 69 21.53 -0.84 -4.48
CA TYR A 69 20.25 -1.51 -4.22
C TYR A 69 19.08 -0.60 -4.54
N THR A 70 18.17 -1.06 -5.39
CA THR A 70 16.97 -0.32 -5.76
C THR A 70 15.73 -1.20 -5.69
N LEU A 71 14.58 -0.58 -5.48
CA LEU A 71 13.28 -1.24 -5.59
C LEU A 71 12.99 -1.60 -7.07
N HIS A 72 12.16 -2.61 -7.27
CA HIS A 72 11.69 -2.95 -8.62
C HIS A 72 10.82 -1.83 -9.18
N SER A 73 11.23 -1.23 -10.27
CA SER A 73 10.55 -0.08 -10.88
C SER A 73 9.09 -0.37 -11.24
N ALA A 74 8.79 -1.58 -11.72
CA ALA A 74 7.43 -1.98 -12.06
C ALA A 74 6.48 -1.88 -10.86
N ASN A 75 6.95 -2.21 -9.66
CA ASN A 75 6.14 -2.09 -8.43
C ASN A 75 5.87 -0.63 -8.06
N LEU A 76 6.88 0.22 -8.20
CA LEU A 76 6.73 1.65 -7.95
C LEU A 76 5.78 2.30 -8.95
N TYR A 77 5.90 1.97 -10.22
CA TYR A 77 5.00 2.49 -11.26
C TYR A 77 3.56 2.04 -11.02
N GLN A 78 3.37 0.79 -10.61
CA GLN A 78 2.05 0.24 -10.32
C GLN A 78 1.37 1.00 -9.18
N ILE A 79 2.04 1.11 -8.02
CA ILE A 79 1.45 1.78 -6.86
C ILE A 79 1.23 3.28 -7.11
N PHE A 80 2.16 3.93 -7.81
CA PHE A 80 2.04 5.33 -8.18
C PHE A 80 0.85 5.56 -9.11
N THR A 81 0.66 4.69 -10.10
CA THR A 81 -0.49 4.75 -11.02
C THR A 81 -1.81 4.57 -10.26
N TYR A 82 -1.89 3.63 -9.33
CA TYR A 82 -3.07 3.42 -8.50
C TYR A 82 -3.41 4.66 -7.67
N VAL A 83 -2.41 5.23 -7.01
CA VAL A 83 -2.59 6.42 -6.16
C VAL A 83 -3.06 7.61 -6.99
N LYS A 84 -2.45 7.87 -8.15
CA LYS A 84 -2.81 9.01 -9.00
C LYS A 84 -4.21 8.91 -9.58
N ASN A 85 -4.62 7.73 -10.01
CA ASN A 85 -5.98 7.53 -10.51
C ASN A 85 -7.02 7.65 -9.38
N ARG A 86 -6.74 7.10 -8.20
CA ARG A 86 -7.62 7.23 -7.04
C ARG A 86 -7.73 8.68 -6.56
N ASP A 87 -6.62 9.40 -6.55
CA ASP A 87 -6.55 10.80 -6.13
C ASP A 87 -7.46 11.69 -6.98
N THR A 88 -7.51 11.45 -8.28
CA THR A 88 -8.35 12.20 -9.23
C THR A 88 -9.85 12.09 -8.92
N GLU A 89 -10.31 10.99 -8.31
CA GLU A 89 -11.72 10.80 -7.97
C GLU A 89 -12.25 11.81 -6.95
N PHE A 90 -11.37 12.41 -6.14
CA PHE A 90 -11.77 13.39 -5.13
C PHE A 90 -11.95 14.80 -5.70
N GLY A 91 -11.41 15.09 -6.88
CA GLY A 91 -11.47 16.43 -7.45
C GLY A 91 -10.84 17.48 -6.52
N ASP A 92 -11.56 18.58 -6.28
CA ASP A 92 -11.09 19.69 -5.43
C ASP A 92 -11.42 19.51 -3.94
N GLN A 93 -12.04 18.40 -3.56
CA GLN A 93 -12.34 18.14 -2.14
C GLN A 93 -11.04 17.89 -1.36
N PRO A 94 -10.93 18.38 -0.11
CA PRO A 94 -9.79 18.07 0.74
C PRO A 94 -9.67 16.56 0.95
N HIS A 95 -8.51 16.00 0.62
CA HIS A 95 -8.28 14.56 0.68
C HIS A 95 -6.80 14.24 0.75
N LYS A 96 -6.50 12.99 1.13
CA LYS A 96 -5.15 12.46 1.13
C LYS A 96 -5.19 11.01 0.64
N VAL A 97 -4.61 10.74 -0.51
CA VAL A 97 -4.43 9.39 -1.05
C VAL A 97 -2.95 9.03 -0.98
N SER A 98 -2.67 7.89 -0.37
CA SER A 98 -1.31 7.36 -0.21
C SER A 98 -1.23 5.94 -0.72
N GLY A 99 -0.03 5.53 -1.10
CA GLY A 99 0.27 4.16 -1.49
C GLY A 99 1.29 3.52 -0.57
N MET A 100 1.24 2.20 -0.49
CA MET A 100 2.20 1.41 0.26
C MET A 100 2.51 0.11 -0.49
N LEU A 101 3.80 -0.12 -0.74
CA LEU A 101 4.30 -1.42 -1.11
C LEU A 101 4.67 -2.17 0.17
N LEU A 102 4.03 -3.30 0.40
CA LEU A 102 4.26 -4.12 1.59
C LEU A 102 4.96 -5.41 1.18
N TYR A 103 6.25 -5.48 1.47
CA TYR A 103 7.08 -6.63 1.11
C TYR A 103 7.14 -7.65 2.24
N ALA A 104 7.04 -8.92 1.89
CA ALA A 104 7.42 -9.98 2.81
C ALA A 104 8.94 -9.94 3.05
N ARG A 105 9.36 -10.07 4.31
CA ARG A 105 10.77 -10.10 4.68
C ARG A 105 11.49 -11.23 3.96
N THR A 106 12.69 -10.95 3.46
CA THR A 106 13.58 -11.90 2.82
C THR A 106 14.83 -12.15 3.67
N ASP A 107 15.75 -12.99 3.16
CA ASP A 107 17.04 -13.22 3.81
C ASP A 107 18.08 -12.13 3.50
N GLU A 108 17.69 -11.10 2.75
CA GLU A 108 18.58 -9.99 2.41
C GLU A 108 18.92 -9.18 3.66
N MET A 109 20.15 -8.65 3.70
CA MET A 109 20.60 -7.80 4.81
C MET A 109 19.85 -6.46 4.84
N ILE A 110 19.47 -5.96 3.67
CA ILE A 110 18.72 -4.71 3.52
C ILE A 110 17.26 -5.05 3.27
N GLN A 111 16.40 -4.60 4.18
CA GLN A 111 14.96 -4.71 4.04
C GLN A 111 14.39 -3.32 3.78
N PRO A 112 13.53 -3.13 2.76
CA PRO A 112 13.00 -1.81 2.47
C PRO A 112 12.07 -1.30 3.57
N ASP A 113 12.34 -0.08 4.02
CA ASP A 113 11.53 0.65 5.00
C ASP A 113 11.74 2.14 4.78
N ASN A 114 10.97 2.72 3.88
CA ASN A 114 11.11 4.12 3.50
C ASN A 114 9.77 4.78 3.21
N ILE A 115 9.74 6.09 3.37
CA ILE A 115 8.60 6.94 3.03
C ILE A 115 9.07 7.99 2.03
N TYR A 116 8.38 8.08 0.91
CA TYR A 116 8.66 9.03 -0.17
C TYR A 116 7.49 9.98 -0.34
N GLN A 117 7.79 11.23 -0.68
CA GLN A 117 6.79 12.19 -1.13
C GLN A 117 6.97 12.38 -2.64
N MET A 118 5.99 11.99 -3.42
CA MET A 118 6.06 11.99 -4.88
C MET A 118 4.85 12.70 -5.47
N SER A 119 5.07 13.84 -6.12
CA SER A 119 4.02 14.57 -6.84
C SER A 119 2.76 14.82 -5.99
N GLY A 120 2.95 15.20 -4.74
CA GLY A 120 1.86 15.50 -3.80
C GLY A 120 1.27 14.29 -3.07
N ASN A 121 1.77 13.09 -3.29
CA ASN A 121 1.30 11.89 -2.61
C ASN A 121 2.43 11.20 -1.83
N GLN A 122 2.06 10.59 -0.72
CA GLN A 122 2.98 9.74 0.04
C GLN A 122 2.98 8.33 -0.53
N ILE A 123 4.16 7.82 -0.84
CA ILE A 123 4.39 6.43 -1.21
C ILE A 123 5.34 5.84 -0.17
N SER A 124 4.91 4.82 0.53
CA SER A 124 5.75 4.14 1.51
C SER A 124 6.09 2.72 1.07
N VAL A 125 7.21 2.24 1.57
CA VAL A 125 7.66 0.87 1.37
C VAL A 125 7.95 0.30 2.74
N LYS A 126 7.29 -0.79 3.08
CA LYS A 126 7.39 -1.44 4.39
C LYS A 126 7.67 -2.91 4.24
N THR A 127 8.25 -3.52 5.26
CA THR A 127 8.56 -4.95 5.32
C THR A 127 7.78 -5.60 6.45
N LEU A 128 7.18 -6.75 6.14
CA LEU A 128 6.39 -7.55 7.08
C LEU A 128 7.08 -8.90 7.25
N ASP A 129 7.42 -9.25 8.49
CA ASP A 129 7.99 -10.55 8.80
C ASP A 129 6.87 -11.59 8.93
N LEU A 130 6.76 -12.44 7.91
CA LEU A 130 5.76 -13.51 7.88
C LEU A 130 6.22 -14.80 8.58
N ASN A 131 7.48 -14.87 9.02
CA ASN A 131 8.02 -16.02 9.75
C ASN A 131 7.79 -15.87 11.26
N GLN A 132 6.57 -15.52 11.63
CA GLN A 132 6.13 -15.30 13.01
C GLN A 132 4.78 -15.97 13.24
N GLU A 133 4.39 -16.09 14.48
CA GLU A 133 3.03 -16.49 14.85
C GLU A 133 2.01 -15.48 14.30
N PHE A 134 0.81 -15.95 13.99
CA PHE A 134 -0.25 -15.11 13.40
C PHE A 134 -0.53 -13.84 14.21
N SER A 135 -0.53 -13.94 15.54
CA SER A 135 -0.73 -12.79 16.43
C SER A 135 0.35 -11.71 16.27
N GLU A 136 1.60 -12.12 16.05
CA GLU A 136 2.71 -11.19 15.85
C GLU A 136 2.66 -10.56 14.45
N ILE A 137 2.24 -11.30 13.43
CA ILE A 137 2.02 -10.76 12.09
C ILE A 137 0.90 -9.72 12.13
N ALA A 138 -0.21 -10.02 12.82
CA ALA A 138 -1.31 -9.10 13.00
C ALA A 138 -0.87 -7.82 13.72
N LYS A 139 -0.05 -7.95 14.75
CA LYS A 139 0.52 -6.83 15.50
C LYS A 139 1.39 -5.94 14.63
N GLN A 140 2.30 -6.51 13.84
CA GLN A 140 3.14 -5.77 12.89
C GLN A 140 2.28 -4.95 11.91
N LEU A 141 1.27 -5.57 11.32
CA LEU A 141 0.38 -4.91 10.37
C LEU A 141 -0.42 -3.79 11.03
N ASN A 142 -0.89 -4.01 12.26
CA ASN A 142 -1.55 -2.99 13.08
C ASN A 142 -0.67 -1.77 13.29
N GLU A 143 0.57 -1.99 13.67
CA GLU A 143 1.54 -0.91 13.91
C GLU A 143 1.81 -0.11 12.64
N ILE A 144 1.98 -0.78 11.50
CA ILE A 144 2.20 -0.14 10.20
C ILE A 144 1.00 0.75 9.83
N VAL A 145 -0.22 0.24 9.97
CA VAL A 145 -1.44 0.98 9.65
C VAL A 145 -1.66 2.13 10.64
N ALA A 146 -1.48 1.89 11.93
CA ALA A 146 -1.63 2.91 12.95
C ALA A 146 -0.62 4.05 12.78
N GLU A 147 0.62 3.74 12.47
CA GLU A 147 1.65 4.74 12.16
C GLU A 147 1.25 5.59 10.96
N HIS A 148 0.77 4.97 9.88
CA HIS A 148 0.34 5.69 8.68
C HIS A 148 -0.79 6.67 8.96
N PHE A 149 -1.81 6.27 9.70
CA PHE A 149 -2.96 7.10 10.04
C PHE A 149 -2.76 7.92 11.32
N GLU A 150 -1.60 7.85 11.96
CA GLU A 150 -1.29 8.52 13.23
C GLU A 150 -2.31 8.15 14.33
N LEU A 151 -2.67 6.87 14.37
CA LEU A 151 -3.59 6.34 15.38
C LEU A 151 -2.83 5.96 16.63
N ASN A 152 -3.42 6.21 17.80
CA ASN A 152 -2.88 5.69 19.05
C ASN A 152 -3.11 4.19 19.10
N VAL A 153 -2.02 3.43 19.12
CA VAL A 153 -2.09 2.00 19.38
C VAL A 153 -2.25 1.83 20.89
N ALA A 154 -3.44 1.40 21.33
CA ALA A 154 -3.64 0.99 22.72
C ALA A 154 -2.72 -0.20 22.99
N GLY A 155 -1.77 -0.01 23.87
CA GLY A 155 -0.66 -0.90 24.22
C GLY A 155 -1.06 -2.30 24.63
#